data_a695949bdd5d949bcbc9fef3ee535d5b
#
_entry.id   a695949bdd5d949bcbc9fef3ee535d5b
#
_cell.length_a   1.000
_cell.length_b   1.000
_cell.length_c   1.000
_cell.angle_alpha   90.00
_cell.angle_beta   90.00
_cell.angle_gamma   90.00
#
_symmetry.space_group_name_H-M   'P 1'
#
loop_
_entity.id
_entity.type
_entity.pdbx_description
1 polymer ?
#
loop_
_entity_poly.entity_id
_entity_poly.type
_entity_poly.pdbx_seq_one_letter_code
_entity_poly.pdbx_strand_id
1 'polypeptide(L)'
;MKSNIAVIGMGVMGSCLALNMANHNFKVAVYNYTPDLTEAFVKNHPHDNITAFYDVKSLVEGMTRPRKFFIMVTAGKAVDSVIESLLPYLDEEDIIMDGGNSFFKDTQRRYEYVTSKGFKYFGVGVSGGEEGALNGPALMPGGNKESYKEIKEVLEAISAKAEDGKPCCTYIGENGAGHYVKMVHNGIEYADMQLIAEAYLLLKHVGGYENFQIADIFNEWNQGELNSFLIGITADIFKEKDDLGEGELVDKILDSAGQKGTGRWTSLAALEQGVNTSIMTSACNARNISSFYEKRQQLAESGLKKVLPVEIDADFVEDVRRSLYTAKIAAYAQGLALYKSASETYDWNLNLGDIASIFRAGCIIQARFLNNITNAYQQEPNLDNLIENEFFAEKVKNNQQCLRKIVAKAILAGVPVPAFANAISYIDGLSTKVVGANLIQAQRDYFGAHTYKRIDREGTFHHQWQKHFDR
;
A
#
# COMPACT_ATOMS: atom_id res chain seq x y z
N MET A 1 -1.29 36.14 16.66
CA MET A 1 -2.03 35.93 15.41
C MET A 1 -2.59 34.52 15.48
N LYS A 2 -3.86 34.27 15.08
CA LYS A 2 -4.44 32.91 15.16
C LYS A 2 -3.87 32.00 14.08
N SER A 3 -3.75 30.71 14.38
CA SER A 3 -3.24 29.68 13.45
C SER A 3 -4.32 29.17 12.50
N ASN A 4 -3.93 28.79 11.27
CA ASN A 4 -4.85 28.28 10.25
C ASN A 4 -5.17 26.80 10.44
N ILE A 5 -4.17 26.03 10.90
CA ILE A 5 -4.24 24.58 11.10
C ILE A 5 -3.41 24.21 12.32
N ALA A 6 -3.84 23.19 13.06
CA ALA A 6 -3.07 22.58 14.13
C ALA A 6 -2.53 21.22 13.72
N VAL A 7 -1.29 20.90 14.08
CA VAL A 7 -0.74 19.54 14.02
C VAL A 7 -0.59 19.03 15.45
N ILE A 8 -1.23 17.89 15.72
CA ILE A 8 -1.22 17.23 17.03
C ILE A 8 -0.44 15.94 16.94
N GLY A 9 0.67 15.88 17.68
CA GLY A 9 1.63 14.76 17.64
C GLY A 9 2.94 15.17 16.96
N MET A 10 3.97 15.43 17.76
CA MET A 10 5.29 15.90 17.32
C MET A 10 6.30 14.74 17.23
N GLY A 11 5.87 13.57 16.72
CA GLY A 11 6.76 12.54 16.22
C GLY A 11 7.35 12.94 14.86
N VAL A 12 8.16 12.08 14.25
CA VAL A 12 8.86 12.34 12.98
C VAL A 12 7.90 12.88 11.90
N MET A 13 6.82 12.15 11.61
CA MET A 13 5.86 12.52 10.55
C MET A 13 5.11 13.82 10.85
N GLY A 14 4.67 14.01 12.11
CA GLY A 14 3.94 15.21 12.50
C GLY A 14 4.82 16.46 12.45
N SER A 15 6.07 16.34 12.89
CA SER A 15 7.07 17.42 12.81
C SER A 15 7.36 17.82 11.36
N CYS A 16 7.57 16.84 10.47
CA CYS A 16 7.79 17.07 9.05
C CYS A 16 6.58 17.75 8.37
N LEU A 17 5.36 17.29 8.65
CA LEU A 17 4.13 17.91 8.11
C LEU A 17 3.93 19.32 8.62
N ALA A 18 4.19 19.60 9.90
CA ALA A 18 4.10 20.95 10.47
C ALA A 18 5.08 21.92 9.79
N LEU A 19 6.31 21.47 9.54
CA LEU A 19 7.30 22.26 8.79
C LEU A 19 6.87 22.47 7.34
N ASN A 20 6.39 21.42 6.67
CA ASN A 20 5.90 21.52 5.29
C ASN A 20 4.78 22.56 5.19
N MET A 21 3.77 22.51 6.07
CA MET A 21 2.67 23.49 6.11
C MET A 21 3.22 24.91 6.36
N ALA A 22 4.14 25.08 7.30
CA ALA A 22 4.73 26.37 7.62
C ALA A 22 5.55 26.94 6.46
N ASN A 23 6.30 26.11 5.75
CA ASN A 23 7.05 26.47 4.54
C ASN A 23 6.13 26.91 3.38
N HIS A 24 4.89 26.42 3.36
CA HIS A 24 3.85 26.86 2.42
C HIS A 24 3.02 28.06 2.94
N ASN A 25 3.58 28.81 3.90
CA ASN A 25 3.00 30.05 4.48
C ASN A 25 1.71 29.86 5.29
N PHE A 26 1.35 28.65 5.69
CA PHE A 26 0.26 28.47 6.66
C PHE A 26 0.74 28.77 8.08
N LYS A 27 -0.10 29.43 8.87
CA LYS A 27 0.14 29.61 10.31
C LYS A 27 -0.24 28.31 11.02
N VAL A 28 0.74 27.62 11.56
CA VAL A 28 0.61 26.26 12.13
C VAL A 28 0.69 26.32 13.65
N ALA A 29 -0.31 25.78 14.33
CA ALA A 29 -0.25 25.48 15.74
C ALA A 29 0.33 24.09 15.95
N VAL A 30 1.26 23.90 16.86
CA VAL A 30 1.82 22.58 17.17
C VAL A 30 1.59 22.21 18.63
N TYR A 31 1.17 20.97 18.86
CA TYR A 31 0.89 20.44 20.18
C TYR A 31 1.26 18.95 20.27
N ASN A 32 1.80 18.56 21.38
CA ASN A 32 2.00 17.14 21.74
C ASN A 32 1.58 16.92 23.20
N TYR A 33 0.99 15.76 23.50
CA TYR A 33 0.60 15.38 24.86
C TYR A 33 1.80 15.45 25.85
N THR A 34 3.00 15.06 25.38
CA THR A 34 4.24 15.25 26.13
C THR A 34 4.85 16.60 25.75
N PRO A 35 4.87 17.61 26.62
CA PRO A 35 5.33 18.97 26.30
C PRO A 35 6.74 19.03 25.77
N ASP A 36 7.65 18.21 26.28
CA ASP A 36 9.07 18.17 25.92
C ASP A 36 9.29 17.98 24.40
N LEU A 37 8.40 17.20 23.74
CA LEU A 37 8.48 17.00 22.28
C LEU A 37 8.11 18.28 21.51
N THR A 38 7.13 19.05 21.99
CA THR A 38 6.78 20.35 21.40
C THR A 38 7.90 21.35 21.61
N GLU A 39 8.49 21.42 22.82
CA GLU A 39 9.60 22.29 23.13
C GLU A 39 10.85 21.97 22.28
N ALA A 40 11.21 20.68 22.20
CA ALA A 40 12.32 20.24 21.39
C ALA A 40 12.10 20.59 19.90
N PHE A 41 10.89 20.39 19.40
CA PHE A 41 10.54 20.69 18.00
C PHE A 41 10.74 22.16 17.68
N VAL A 42 10.13 23.09 18.45
CA VAL A 42 10.24 24.53 18.16
C VAL A 42 11.65 25.09 18.41
N LYS A 43 12.40 24.49 19.33
CA LYS A 43 13.80 24.84 19.58
C LYS A 43 14.71 24.44 18.42
N ASN A 44 14.49 23.25 17.87
CA ASN A 44 15.32 22.71 16.79
C ASN A 44 14.92 23.25 15.41
N HIS A 45 13.66 23.68 15.25
CA HIS A 45 13.08 24.16 14.01
C HIS A 45 12.35 25.50 14.23
N PRO A 46 13.06 26.59 14.56
CA PRO A 46 12.46 27.90 14.74
C PRO A 46 11.87 28.38 13.39
N HIS A 47 10.59 28.78 13.39
CA HIS A 47 9.89 29.22 12.20
C HIS A 47 8.81 30.24 12.54
N ASP A 48 8.73 31.37 11.80
CA ASP A 48 7.80 32.48 12.05
C ASP A 48 6.31 32.10 11.90
N ASN A 49 6.03 31.01 11.19
CA ASN A 49 4.69 30.49 10.98
C ASN A 49 4.28 29.40 11.97
N ILE A 50 5.12 29.04 12.93
CA ILE A 50 4.84 27.99 13.92
C ILE A 50 4.61 28.61 15.30
N THR A 51 3.51 28.19 15.94
CA THR A 51 3.18 28.58 17.31
C THR A 51 2.98 27.33 18.16
N ALA A 52 3.75 27.20 19.25
CA ALA A 52 3.63 26.10 20.19
C ALA A 52 2.50 26.32 21.20
N PHE A 53 1.79 25.22 21.50
CA PHE A 53 0.79 25.16 22.56
C PHE A 53 1.09 23.96 23.46
N TYR A 54 0.73 24.08 24.73
CA TYR A 54 1.06 23.09 25.75
C TYR A 54 -0.16 22.52 26.48
N ASP A 55 -1.35 23.01 26.14
CA ASP A 55 -2.64 22.46 26.56
C ASP A 55 -3.69 22.60 25.46
N VAL A 56 -4.69 21.70 25.48
CA VAL A 56 -5.71 21.60 24.44
C VAL A 56 -6.60 22.83 24.37
N LYS A 57 -6.95 23.44 25.51
CA LYS A 57 -7.81 24.61 25.55
C LYS A 57 -7.16 25.80 24.86
N SER A 58 -5.93 26.12 25.22
CA SER A 58 -5.19 27.25 24.60
C SER A 58 -4.93 26.98 23.11
N LEU A 59 -4.65 25.71 22.73
CA LEU A 59 -4.54 25.30 21.33
C LEU A 59 -5.81 25.68 20.55
N VAL A 60 -6.98 25.23 21.02
CA VAL A 60 -8.27 25.46 20.34
C VAL A 60 -8.58 26.95 20.27
N GLU A 61 -8.38 27.73 21.36
CA GLU A 61 -8.58 29.17 21.38
C GLU A 61 -7.64 29.94 20.44
N GLY A 62 -6.45 29.37 20.19
CA GLY A 62 -5.43 29.91 19.27
C GLY A 62 -5.73 29.74 17.79
N MET A 63 -6.80 29.02 17.42
CA MET A 63 -7.12 28.68 16.04
C MET A 63 -8.15 29.65 15.40
N THR A 64 -8.05 29.79 14.06
CA THR A 64 -9.10 30.45 13.24
C THR A 64 -10.23 29.49 12.92
N ARG A 65 -11.50 29.98 12.87
CA ARG A 65 -12.68 29.19 12.51
C ARG A 65 -12.92 29.17 11.01
N PRO A 66 -13.40 28.02 10.47
CA PRO A 66 -13.52 26.69 11.11
C PRO A 66 -12.13 26.17 11.48
N ARG A 67 -11.99 25.64 12.70
CA ARG A 67 -10.71 25.14 13.20
C ARG A 67 -10.37 23.81 12.54
N LYS A 68 -9.09 23.58 12.27
CA LYS A 68 -8.59 22.41 11.54
C LYS A 68 -7.50 21.74 12.37
N PHE A 69 -7.72 20.49 12.78
CA PHE A 69 -6.79 19.72 13.60
C PHE A 69 -6.30 18.50 12.84
N PHE A 70 -5.02 18.46 12.54
CA PHE A 70 -4.36 17.33 11.87
C PHE A 70 -3.66 16.45 12.91
N ILE A 71 -4.23 15.27 13.17
CA ILE A 71 -3.75 14.35 14.21
C ILE A 71 -2.70 13.40 13.60
N MET A 72 -1.49 13.40 14.15
CA MET A 72 -0.36 12.57 13.75
C MET A 72 0.18 11.75 14.92
N VAL A 73 -0.68 10.93 15.51
CA VAL A 73 -0.33 10.06 16.64
C VAL A 73 -0.41 8.57 16.24
N THR A 74 0.05 7.69 17.12
CA THR A 74 -0.08 6.24 16.91
C THR A 74 -1.55 5.85 16.72
N ALA A 75 -1.84 5.08 15.67
CA ALA A 75 -3.18 4.59 15.37
C ALA A 75 -3.79 3.79 16.54
N GLY A 76 -5.12 3.79 16.64
CA GLY A 76 -5.87 3.14 17.69
C GLY A 76 -6.26 4.08 18.82
N LYS A 77 -6.15 3.64 20.07
CA LYS A 77 -6.64 4.38 21.26
C LYS A 77 -6.09 5.80 21.42
N ALA A 78 -4.87 6.06 20.93
CA ALA A 78 -4.28 7.39 21.01
C ALA A 78 -5.08 8.42 20.20
N VAL A 79 -5.57 8.03 19.01
CA VAL A 79 -6.44 8.89 18.19
C VAL A 79 -7.76 9.17 18.91
N ASP A 80 -8.39 8.13 19.49
CA ASP A 80 -9.64 8.31 20.27
C ASP A 80 -9.42 9.28 21.45
N SER A 81 -8.31 9.14 22.17
CA SER A 81 -7.96 10.03 23.30
C SER A 81 -7.78 11.49 22.87
N VAL A 82 -7.15 11.73 21.72
CA VAL A 82 -7.00 13.09 21.17
C VAL A 82 -8.37 13.67 20.80
N ILE A 83 -9.20 12.90 20.10
CA ILE A 83 -10.58 13.31 19.75
C ILE A 83 -11.34 13.73 21.01
N GLU A 84 -11.39 12.87 22.04
CA GLU A 84 -12.09 13.15 23.30
C GLU A 84 -11.56 14.41 24.01
N SER A 85 -10.27 14.68 23.95
CA SER A 85 -9.67 15.87 24.54
C SER A 85 -10.05 17.17 23.81
N LEU A 86 -10.30 17.10 22.50
CA LEU A 86 -10.71 18.25 21.69
C LEU A 86 -12.20 18.58 21.81
N LEU A 87 -13.07 17.55 21.81
CA LEU A 87 -14.53 17.71 21.74
C LEU A 87 -15.14 18.75 22.68
N PRO A 88 -14.71 18.92 23.97
CA PRO A 88 -15.29 19.90 24.88
C PRO A 88 -15.09 21.37 24.47
N TYR A 89 -14.15 21.65 23.58
CA TYR A 89 -13.72 22.98 23.17
C TYR A 89 -14.08 23.36 21.73
N LEU A 90 -14.60 22.35 20.95
CA LEU A 90 -14.94 22.55 19.54
C LEU A 90 -16.30 23.26 19.37
N ASP A 91 -16.43 23.98 18.26
CA ASP A 91 -17.70 24.54 17.77
C ASP A 91 -18.14 23.77 16.52
N GLU A 92 -19.41 23.93 16.14
CA GLU A 92 -19.93 23.38 14.88
C GLU A 92 -19.03 23.77 13.70
N GLU A 93 -18.91 22.87 12.73
CA GLU A 93 -18.08 22.99 11.52
C GLU A 93 -16.56 22.88 11.75
N ASP A 94 -16.07 22.75 12.99
CA ASP A 94 -14.66 22.46 13.23
C ASP A 94 -14.30 21.06 12.68
N ILE A 95 -13.07 20.90 12.19
CA ILE A 95 -12.63 19.76 11.40
C ILE A 95 -11.50 19.02 12.11
N ILE A 96 -11.71 17.73 12.32
CA ILE A 96 -10.68 16.80 12.79
C ILE A 96 -10.21 15.94 11.62
N MET A 97 -8.91 15.88 11.40
CA MET A 97 -8.24 15.05 10.40
C MET A 97 -7.33 14.04 11.09
N ASP A 98 -7.59 12.74 10.92
CA ASP A 98 -6.70 11.67 11.37
C ASP A 98 -5.73 11.32 10.24
N GLY A 99 -4.45 11.69 10.38
CA GLY A 99 -3.38 11.42 9.41
C GLY A 99 -2.55 10.18 9.75
N GLY A 100 -2.90 9.44 10.78
CA GLY A 100 -2.24 8.18 11.15
C GLY A 100 -2.54 7.05 10.16
N ASN A 101 -1.84 5.93 10.30
CA ASN A 101 -2.17 4.70 9.57
C ASN A 101 -3.29 3.95 10.30
N SER A 102 -4.43 4.60 10.49
CA SER A 102 -5.59 4.04 11.19
C SER A 102 -6.28 2.95 10.36
N PHE A 103 -6.81 1.94 11.05
CA PHE A 103 -7.65 0.95 10.41
C PHE A 103 -8.97 1.60 9.94
N PHE A 104 -9.33 1.39 8.70
CA PHE A 104 -10.46 2.11 8.10
C PHE A 104 -11.81 1.89 8.83
N LYS A 105 -12.04 0.71 9.45
CA LYS A 105 -13.25 0.46 10.26
C LYS A 105 -13.27 1.31 11.55
N ASP A 106 -12.10 1.59 12.15
CA ASP A 106 -12.00 2.56 13.25
C ASP A 106 -12.29 3.98 12.78
N THR A 107 -11.84 4.32 11.57
CA THR A 107 -12.12 5.61 10.94
C THR A 107 -13.61 5.78 10.68
N GLN A 108 -14.31 4.74 10.21
CA GLN A 108 -15.77 4.75 10.05
C GLN A 108 -16.47 5.03 11.38
N ARG A 109 -16.12 4.29 12.43
CA ARG A 109 -16.65 4.49 13.77
C ARG A 109 -16.42 5.92 14.29
N ARG A 110 -15.22 6.47 14.10
CA ARG A 110 -14.87 7.85 14.50
C ARG A 110 -15.62 8.88 13.68
N TYR A 111 -15.76 8.65 12.38
CA TYR A 111 -16.55 9.50 11.49
C TYR A 111 -18.00 9.62 11.98
N GLU A 112 -18.66 8.50 12.24
CA GLU A 112 -20.03 8.47 12.75
C GLU A 112 -20.14 9.16 14.12
N TYR A 113 -19.20 8.87 15.01
CA TYR A 113 -19.17 9.45 16.34
C TYR A 113 -18.97 10.96 16.34
N VAL A 114 -17.98 11.47 15.61
CA VAL A 114 -17.65 12.89 15.56
C VAL A 114 -18.72 13.68 14.83
N THR A 115 -19.25 13.15 13.73
CA THR A 115 -20.34 13.80 12.97
C THR A 115 -21.65 13.83 13.73
N SER A 116 -21.96 12.83 14.55
CA SER A 116 -23.15 12.83 15.41
C SER A 116 -23.14 13.96 16.46
N LYS A 117 -21.96 14.53 16.73
CA LYS A 117 -21.77 15.67 17.65
C LYS A 117 -21.73 17.04 16.93
N GLY A 118 -21.95 17.07 15.61
CA GLY A 118 -21.99 18.30 14.81
C GLY A 118 -20.63 18.73 14.24
N PHE A 119 -19.57 17.94 14.42
CA PHE A 119 -18.23 18.23 13.91
C PHE A 119 -17.92 17.49 12.61
N LYS A 120 -16.86 17.88 11.91
CA LYS A 120 -16.44 17.25 10.66
C LYS A 120 -15.21 16.35 10.92
N TYR A 121 -15.18 15.19 10.24
CA TYR A 121 -14.10 14.24 10.40
C TYR A 121 -13.56 13.74 9.06
N PHE A 122 -12.23 13.63 8.96
CA PHE A 122 -11.54 13.06 7.82
C PHE A 122 -10.51 12.03 8.27
N GLY A 123 -10.49 10.88 7.62
CA GLY A 123 -9.36 9.97 7.63
C GLY A 123 -8.45 10.31 6.44
N VAL A 124 -7.23 10.75 6.71
CA VAL A 124 -6.31 11.20 5.68
C VAL A 124 -5.13 10.23 5.59
N GLY A 125 -5.11 9.38 4.57
CA GLY A 125 -3.94 8.57 4.28
C GLY A 125 -2.76 9.46 3.90
N VAL A 126 -1.61 9.27 4.55
CA VAL A 126 -0.37 9.99 4.27
C VAL A 126 0.69 9.00 3.81
N SER A 127 1.34 9.25 2.68
CA SER A 127 2.45 8.43 2.17
C SER A 127 3.65 9.29 1.80
N GLY A 128 4.84 8.70 1.80
CA GLY A 128 6.10 9.37 1.42
C GLY A 128 7.22 9.26 2.46
N GLY A 129 6.95 8.66 3.62
CA GLY A 129 7.91 8.59 4.70
C GLY A 129 8.28 9.96 5.26
N GLU A 130 9.40 10.06 5.94
CA GLU A 130 9.91 11.29 6.56
C GLU A 130 10.15 12.38 5.53
N GLU A 131 10.91 12.07 4.50
CA GLU A 131 11.26 13.02 3.43
C GLU A 131 10.02 13.49 2.66
N GLY A 132 9.12 12.57 2.29
CA GLY A 132 7.86 12.92 1.64
C GLY A 132 6.97 13.80 2.51
N ALA A 133 6.86 13.54 3.81
CA ALA A 133 6.10 14.38 4.72
C ALA A 133 6.63 15.82 4.78
N LEU A 134 7.94 16.00 4.68
CA LEU A 134 8.59 17.32 4.67
C LEU A 134 8.48 18.02 3.31
N ASN A 135 8.71 17.31 2.22
CA ASN A 135 8.91 17.89 0.88
C ASN A 135 7.73 17.71 -0.07
N GLY A 136 6.72 16.95 0.31
CA GLY A 136 5.52 16.70 -0.48
C GLY A 136 5.05 15.26 -0.37
N PRO A 137 4.09 14.94 0.51
CA PRO A 137 3.49 13.62 0.59
C PRO A 137 2.41 13.40 -0.47
N ALA A 138 2.09 12.15 -0.77
CA ALA A 138 0.81 11.81 -1.37
C ALA A 138 -0.27 11.76 -0.28
N LEU A 139 -1.40 12.43 -0.49
CA LEU A 139 -2.47 12.59 0.49
C LEU A 139 -3.80 12.00 -0.02
N MET A 140 -4.48 11.26 0.85
CA MET A 140 -5.71 10.51 0.54
C MET A 140 -6.82 10.90 1.53
N PRO A 141 -7.38 12.13 1.43
CA PRO A 141 -8.45 12.57 2.32
C PRO A 141 -9.77 11.89 2.00
N GLY A 142 -10.36 11.22 3.00
CA GLY A 142 -11.71 10.67 2.97
C GLY A 142 -12.51 11.15 4.16
N GLY A 143 -13.77 11.52 3.94
CA GLY A 143 -14.65 12.05 4.98
C GLY A 143 -15.77 12.91 4.41
N ASN A 144 -16.20 13.95 5.14
CA ASN A 144 -17.33 14.77 4.75
C ASN A 144 -17.05 15.58 3.46
N LYS A 145 -17.75 15.22 2.39
CA LYS A 145 -17.53 15.78 1.04
C LYS A 145 -17.70 17.31 0.99
N GLU A 146 -18.75 17.83 1.62
CA GLU A 146 -19.05 19.26 1.56
C GLU A 146 -18.00 20.11 2.29
N SER A 147 -17.41 19.56 3.36
CA SER A 147 -16.38 20.23 4.14
C SER A 147 -14.97 20.07 3.58
N TYR A 148 -14.76 19.22 2.56
CA TYR A 148 -13.45 19.04 1.92
C TYR A 148 -12.88 20.36 1.38
N LYS A 149 -13.70 21.26 0.87
CA LYS A 149 -13.29 22.60 0.40
C LYS A 149 -12.50 23.39 1.43
N GLU A 150 -12.76 23.19 2.73
CA GLU A 150 -12.10 23.90 3.83
C GLU A 150 -10.66 23.43 4.08
N ILE A 151 -10.34 22.19 3.71
CA ILE A 151 -9.00 21.59 3.91
C ILE A 151 -8.24 21.41 2.59
N LYS A 152 -8.92 21.51 1.46
CA LYS A 152 -8.37 21.29 0.12
C LYS A 152 -7.11 22.12 -0.13
N GLU A 153 -7.18 23.42 0.11
CA GLU A 153 -6.07 24.33 -0.17
C GLU A 153 -4.79 23.91 0.56
N VAL A 154 -4.87 23.65 1.85
CA VAL A 154 -3.70 23.27 2.63
C VAL A 154 -3.17 21.88 2.22
N LEU A 155 -4.05 20.90 2.00
CA LEU A 155 -3.63 19.56 1.61
C LEU A 155 -3.01 19.53 0.21
N GLU A 156 -3.60 20.22 -0.75
CA GLU A 156 -3.03 20.34 -2.10
C GLU A 156 -1.71 21.12 -2.10
N ALA A 157 -1.59 22.18 -1.30
CA ALA A 157 -0.35 22.96 -1.23
C ALA A 157 0.84 22.12 -0.75
N ILE A 158 0.65 21.35 0.33
CA ILE A 158 1.72 20.56 0.95
C ILE A 158 1.99 19.22 0.25
N SER A 159 1.12 18.79 -0.66
CA SER A 159 1.30 17.53 -1.38
C SER A 159 2.36 17.62 -2.46
N ALA A 160 2.98 16.49 -2.80
CA ALA A 160 3.83 16.38 -3.98
C ALA A 160 3.11 16.84 -5.24
N LYS A 161 3.88 17.30 -6.21
CA LYS A 161 3.37 17.60 -7.56
C LYS A 161 3.88 16.53 -8.52
N ALA A 162 2.97 15.95 -9.29
CA ALA A 162 3.34 15.06 -10.38
C ALA A 162 4.03 15.86 -11.52
N GLU A 163 4.61 15.16 -12.50
CA GLU A 163 5.29 15.78 -13.64
C GLU A 163 4.41 16.78 -14.42
N ASP A 164 3.09 16.56 -14.43
CA ASP A 164 2.10 17.44 -15.05
C ASP A 164 1.69 18.63 -14.17
N GLY A 165 2.35 18.82 -13.02
CA GLY A 165 2.08 19.88 -12.05
C GLY A 165 0.86 19.66 -11.16
N LYS A 166 0.12 18.59 -11.34
CA LYS A 166 -1.06 18.28 -10.52
C LYS A 166 -0.65 17.82 -9.11
N PRO A 167 -1.38 18.25 -8.07
CA PRO A 167 -1.12 17.81 -6.72
C PRO A 167 -1.41 16.30 -6.56
N CYS A 168 -0.56 15.60 -5.82
CA CYS A 168 -0.79 14.22 -5.42
C CYS A 168 -1.71 14.16 -4.19
N CYS A 169 -2.84 14.83 -4.31
CA CYS A 169 -3.90 14.91 -3.31
C CYS A 169 -5.25 15.06 -4.03
N THR A 170 -6.21 14.21 -3.68
CA THR A 170 -7.59 14.35 -4.16
C THR A 170 -8.55 13.82 -3.11
N TYR A 171 -9.80 14.32 -3.10
CA TYR A 171 -10.86 13.73 -2.28
C TYR A 171 -11.13 12.29 -2.75
N ILE A 172 -11.03 11.36 -1.82
CA ILE A 172 -11.15 9.92 -2.12
C ILE A 172 -12.62 9.48 -2.11
N GLY A 173 -13.34 9.80 -1.05
CA GLY A 173 -14.70 9.34 -0.80
C GLY A 173 -15.11 9.63 0.62
N GLU A 174 -16.33 9.27 0.97
CA GLU A 174 -16.84 9.50 2.31
C GLU A 174 -16.24 8.55 3.36
N ASN A 175 -16.44 8.91 4.62
CA ASN A 175 -16.23 8.03 5.75
C ASN A 175 -14.77 7.51 5.83
N GLY A 176 -14.58 6.19 5.82
CA GLY A 176 -13.28 5.53 5.94
C GLY A 176 -12.47 5.39 4.64
N ALA A 177 -12.97 5.94 3.52
CA ALA A 177 -12.40 5.72 2.18
C ALA A 177 -10.91 6.10 2.08
N GLY A 178 -10.50 7.22 2.67
CA GLY A 178 -9.10 7.67 2.63
C GLY A 178 -8.14 6.68 3.27
N HIS A 179 -8.45 6.19 4.46
CA HIS A 179 -7.65 5.17 5.14
C HIS A 179 -7.73 3.80 4.47
N TYR A 180 -8.86 3.46 3.87
CA TYR A 180 -8.95 2.24 3.07
C TYR A 180 -8.00 2.27 1.87
N VAL A 181 -8.01 3.38 1.12
CA VAL A 181 -7.09 3.56 -0.02
C VAL A 181 -5.63 3.51 0.45
N LYS A 182 -5.30 4.14 1.58
CA LYS A 182 -3.95 4.04 2.16
C LYS A 182 -3.60 2.63 2.61
N MET A 183 -4.54 1.89 3.19
CA MET A 183 -4.34 0.49 3.59
C MET A 183 -3.98 -0.40 2.39
N VAL A 184 -4.74 -0.30 1.30
CA VAL A 184 -4.49 -1.10 0.08
C VAL A 184 -3.22 -0.63 -0.65
N HIS A 185 -2.94 0.70 -0.66
CA HIS A 185 -1.64 1.23 -1.08
C HIS A 185 -0.49 0.49 -0.38
N ASN A 186 -0.57 0.32 0.94
CA ASN A 186 0.46 -0.42 1.67
C ASN A 186 0.46 -1.92 1.33
N GLY A 187 -0.67 -2.51 0.97
CA GLY A 187 -0.74 -3.87 0.44
C GLY A 187 0.04 -4.02 -0.87
N ILE A 188 -0.13 -3.06 -1.80
CA ILE A 188 0.64 -2.99 -3.05
C ILE A 188 2.13 -2.80 -2.75
N GLU A 189 2.48 -1.92 -1.82
CA GLU A 189 3.85 -1.70 -1.34
C GLU A 189 4.50 -3.00 -0.85
N TYR A 190 3.79 -3.80 -0.04
CA TYR A 190 4.29 -5.10 0.43
C TYR A 190 4.57 -6.06 -0.73
N ALA A 191 3.65 -6.13 -1.69
CA ALA A 191 3.81 -6.95 -2.89
C ALA A 191 5.02 -6.50 -3.72
N ASP A 192 5.16 -5.20 -3.95
CA ASP A 192 6.25 -4.63 -4.74
C ASP A 192 7.62 -4.87 -4.07
N MET A 193 7.73 -4.62 -2.78
CA MET A 193 8.96 -4.93 -2.00
C MET A 193 9.31 -6.42 -2.06
N GLN A 194 8.32 -7.31 -1.95
CA GLN A 194 8.55 -8.75 -2.02
C GLN A 194 9.01 -9.18 -3.40
N LEU A 195 8.39 -8.66 -4.47
CA LEU A 195 8.79 -8.93 -5.85
C LEU A 195 10.24 -8.48 -6.12
N ILE A 196 10.62 -7.29 -5.63
CA ILE A 196 12.00 -6.78 -5.71
C ILE A 196 12.97 -7.69 -4.95
N ALA A 197 12.61 -8.10 -3.73
CA ALA A 197 13.42 -9.02 -2.93
C ALA A 197 13.58 -10.39 -3.63
N GLU A 198 12.54 -10.90 -4.27
CA GLU A 198 12.61 -12.15 -5.05
C GLU A 198 13.48 -12.00 -6.30
N ALA A 199 13.41 -10.84 -6.99
CA ALA A 199 14.32 -10.52 -8.09
C ALA A 199 15.78 -10.50 -7.63
N TYR A 200 16.06 -9.89 -6.47
CA TYR A 200 17.37 -9.92 -5.82
C TYR A 200 17.83 -11.35 -5.55
N LEU A 201 17.00 -12.19 -4.94
CA LEU A 201 17.34 -13.58 -4.65
C LEU A 201 17.68 -14.38 -5.93
N LEU A 202 16.95 -14.13 -7.01
CA LEU A 202 17.22 -14.74 -8.32
C LEU A 202 18.56 -14.28 -8.88
N LEU A 203 18.83 -13.00 -8.90
CA LEU A 203 20.12 -12.45 -9.37
C LEU A 203 21.28 -12.98 -8.53
N LYS A 204 21.17 -12.98 -7.20
CA LYS A 204 22.21 -13.41 -6.28
C LYS A 204 22.44 -14.92 -6.32
N HIS A 205 21.39 -15.74 -6.18
CA HIS A 205 21.51 -17.17 -5.93
C HIS A 205 21.34 -18.06 -7.18
N VAL A 206 20.72 -17.58 -8.23
CA VAL A 206 20.61 -18.30 -9.52
C VAL A 206 21.60 -17.71 -10.51
N GLY A 207 21.66 -16.38 -10.61
CA GLY A 207 22.56 -15.67 -11.51
C GLY A 207 24.01 -15.59 -11.05
N GLY A 208 24.27 -15.70 -9.74
CA GLY A 208 25.61 -15.58 -9.17
C GLY A 208 26.20 -14.16 -9.20
N TYR A 209 25.32 -13.13 -9.29
CA TYR A 209 25.76 -11.74 -9.33
C TYR A 209 26.16 -11.23 -7.94
N GLU A 210 27.25 -10.46 -7.89
CA GLU A 210 27.70 -9.77 -6.69
C GLU A 210 26.86 -8.49 -6.46
N ASN A 211 26.89 -7.97 -5.21
CA ASN A 211 26.05 -6.82 -4.83
C ASN A 211 26.26 -5.59 -5.71
N PHE A 212 27.50 -5.27 -6.08
CA PHE A 212 27.77 -4.14 -6.97
C PHE A 212 27.15 -4.31 -8.37
N GLN A 213 27.16 -5.54 -8.90
CA GLN A 213 26.51 -5.86 -10.17
C GLN A 213 24.98 -5.78 -10.07
N ILE A 214 24.43 -6.23 -8.94
CA ILE A 214 22.99 -6.10 -8.66
C ILE A 214 22.60 -4.62 -8.56
N ALA A 215 23.42 -3.79 -7.91
CA ALA A 215 23.22 -2.34 -7.86
C ALA A 215 23.16 -1.72 -9.27
N ASP A 216 24.10 -2.11 -10.15
CA ASP A 216 24.13 -1.61 -11.52
C ASP A 216 22.92 -2.08 -12.34
N ILE A 217 22.50 -3.34 -12.19
CA ILE A 217 21.29 -3.89 -12.82
C ILE A 217 20.04 -3.09 -12.38
N PHE A 218 19.83 -2.88 -11.08
CA PHE A 218 18.69 -2.10 -10.59
C PHE A 218 18.76 -0.63 -11.03
N ASN A 219 19.94 -0.05 -11.06
CA ASN A 219 20.14 1.32 -11.57
C ASN A 219 19.78 1.43 -13.06
N GLU A 220 20.18 0.47 -13.88
CA GLU A 220 19.78 0.40 -15.31
C GLU A 220 18.25 0.24 -15.42
N TRP A 221 17.64 -0.68 -14.68
CA TRP A 221 16.20 -0.88 -14.68
C TRP A 221 15.43 0.37 -14.28
N ASN A 222 16.00 1.19 -13.38
CA ASN A 222 15.40 2.45 -12.95
C ASN A 222 15.42 3.54 -14.04
N GLN A 223 16.18 3.39 -15.13
CA GLN A 223 16.11 4.31 -16.27
C GLN A 223 14.97 3.96 -17.23
N GLY A 224 14.45 2.73 -17.15
CA GLY A 224 13.45 2.17 -18.06
C GLY A 224 12.01 2.18 -17.54
N GLU A 225 11.25 1.16 -17.95
CA GLU A 225 9.84 0.98 -17.57
C GLU A 225 9.63 0.57 -16.10
N LEU A 226 10.65 0.05 -15.44
CA LEU A 226 10.65 -0.25 -14.00
C LEU A 226 10.96 0.97 -13.13
N ASN A 227 11.19 2.16 -13.70
CA ASN A 227 11.45 3.37 -12.94
C ASN A 227 10.43 3.54 -11.81
N SER A 228 10.92 3.53 -10.57
CA SER A 228 10.11 3.68 -9.37
C SER A 228 10.98 4.05 -8.16
N PHE A 229 10.36 4.62 -7.13
CA PHE A 229 11.05 4.92 -5.88
C PHE A 229 11.73 3.67 -5.28
N LEU A 230 11.02 2.53 -5.19
CA LEU A 230 11.56 1.30 -4.62
C LEU A 230 12.71 0.70 -5.44
N ILE A 231 12.67 0.77 -6.76
CA ILE A 231 13.79 0.32 -7.61
C ILE A 231 15.01 1.22 -7.41
N GLY A 232 14.81 2.54 -7.34
CA GLY A 232 15.89 3.50 -7.09
C GLY A 232 16.59 3.25 -5.76
N ILE A 233 15.85 3.20 -4.66
CA ILE A 233 16.45 2.95 -3.34
C ILE A 233 17.10 1.55 -3.25
N THR A 234 16.61 0.56 -4.00
CA THR A 234 17.24 -0.76 -4.04
C THR A 234 18.64 -0.69 -4.64
N ALA A 235 18.82 0.06 -5.73
CA ALA A 235 20.15 0.28 -6.30
C ALA A 235 21.10 0.97 -5.32
N ASP A 236 20.61 1.93 -4.56
CA ASP A 236 21.40 2.64 -3.54
C ASP A 236 21.76 1.75 -2.35
N ILE A 237 20.81 0.93 -1.86
CA ILE A 237 21.03 -0.02 -0.76
C ILE A 237 22.19 -0.98 -1.08
N PHE A 238 22.29 -1.48 -2.31
CA PHE A 238 23.36 -2.40 -2.70
C PHE A 238 24.74 -1.73 -2.86
N LYS A 239 24.80 -0.39 -2.90
CA LYS A 239 26.05 0.38 -2.93
C LYS A 239 26.56 0.76 -1.53
N GLU A 240 25.64 0.73 -0.55
CA GLU A 240 25.95 1.22 0.80
C GLU A 240 26.94 0.28 1.50
N LYS A 241 28.02 0.87 2.01
CA LYS A 241 29.04 0.16 2.77
C LYS A 241 28.67 0.08 4.24
N ASP A 242 29.07 -1.03 4.88
CA ASP A 242 28.93 -1.17 6.31
C ASP A 242 29.80 -0.11 7.04
N ASP A 243 29.20 0.70 7.88
CA ASP A 243 29.85 1.73 8.68
C ASP A 243 30.50 1.17 9.96
N LEU A 244 30.23 -0.10 10.30
CA LEU A 244 30.76 -0.79 11.47
C LEU A 244 31.80 -1.87 11.10
N GLY A 245 32.05 -2.12 9.81
CA GLY A 245 32.96 -3.17 9.37
C GLY A 245 33.26 -3.16 7.89
N GLU A 246 33.70 -4.31 7.35
CA GLU A 246 33.96 -4.49 5.92
C GLU A 246 32.77 -5.08 5.18
N GLY A 247 32.61 -4.72 3.91
CA GLY A 247 31.59 -5.22 2.98
C GLY A 247 30.40 -4.28 2.82
N GLU A 248 29.32 -4.79 2.25
CA GLU A 248 28.09 -4.04 2.03
C GLU A 248 27.13 -4.21 3.22
N LEU A 249 26.48 -3.10 3.62
CA LEU A 249 25.56 -3.06 4.76
C LEU A 249 24.41 -4.06 4.63
N VAL A 250 23.89 -4.27 3.42
CA VAL A 250 22.77 -5.20 3.17
C VAL A 250 23.08 -6.63 3.61
N ASP A 251 24.32 -7.08 3.49
CA ASP A 251 24.77 -8.41 3.92
C ASP A 251 24.92 -8.55 5.46
N LYS A 252 24.86 -7.43 6.19
CA LYS A 252 24.92 -7.37 7.67
C LYS A 252 23.53 -7.24 8.32
N ILE A 253 22.52 -6.90 7.54
CA ILE A 253 21.15 -6.77 8.04
C ILE A 253 20.56 -8.17 8.29
N LEU A 254 19.97 -8.35 9.47
CA LEU A 254 19.29 -9.60 9.82
C LEU A 254 18.16 -9.89 8.82
N ASP A 255 18.15 -11.10 8.24
CA ASP A 255 17.12 -11.52 7.28
C ASP A 255 15.76 -11.83 7.97
N SER A 256 15.16 -10.75 8.50
CA SER A 256 13.86 -10.76 9.17
C SER A 256 13.16 -9.41 8.97
N ALA A 257 12.03 -9.42 8.28
CA ALA A 257 11.29 -8.20 7.92
C ALA A 257 10.09 -7.98 8.84
N GLY A 258 10.04 -6.81 9.51
CA GLY A 258 8.92 -6.40 10.34
C GLY A 258 7.68 -5.96 9.53
N GLN A 259 6.53 -5.87 10.22
CA GLN A 259 5.29 -5.34 9.67
C GLN A 259 4.45 -4.63 10.74
N LYS A 260 3.72 -3.58 10.34
CA LYS A 260 2.84 -2.79 11.24
C LYS A 260 1.35 -3.14 11.08
N GLY A 261 0.99 -4.16 10.28
CA GLY A 261 -0.35 -4.71 10.17
C GLY A 261 -1.16 -4.27 8.95
N THR A 262 -0.80 -3.21 8.23
CA THR A 262 -1.57 -2.70 7.06
C THR A 262 -1.68 -3.71 5.91
N GLY A 263 -0.61 -4.44 5.59
CA GLY A 263 -0.65 -5.51 4.59
C GLY A 263 -1.58 -6.67 4.99
N ARG A 264 -1.59 -7.02 6.29
CA ARG A 264 -2.53 -8.02 6.83
C ARG A 264 -3.98 -7.54 6.72
N TRP A 265 -4.26 -6.28 7.04
CA TRP A 265 -5.61 -5.72 6.90
C TRP A 265 -6.08 -5.71 5.45
N THR A 266 -5.18 -5.44 4.49
CA THR A 266 -5.48 -5.54 3.06
C THR A 266 -5.88 -6.96 2.68
N SER A 267 -5.12 -7.97 3.11
CA SER A 267 -5.43 -9.39 2.85
C SER A 267 -6.76 -9.82 3.48
N LEU A 268 -7.05 -9.37 4.69
CA LEU A 268 -8.32 -9.65 5.38
C LEU A 268 -9.51 -9.00 4.66
N ALA A 269 -9.38 -7.72 4.27
CA ALA A 269 -10.42 -7.02 3.50
C ALA A 269 -10.69 -7.69 2.15
N ALA A 270 -9.64 -8.15 1.47
CA ALA A 270 -9.77 -8.86 0.21
C ALA A 270 -10.52 -10.19 0.37
N LEU A 271 -10.22 -10.97 1.41
CA LEU A 271 -10.93 -12.22 1.71
C LEU A 271 -12.40 -11.97 2.07
N GLU A 272 -12.69 -10.94 2.88
CA GLU A 272 -14.06 -10.53 3.23
C GLU A 272 -14.87 -10.13 1.98
N GLN A 273 -14.23 -9.51 0.99
CA GLN A 273 -14.87 -9.02 -0.23
C GLN A 273 -14.79 -10.00 -1.41
N GLY A 274 -14.18 -11.17 -1.23
CA GLY A 274 -14.02 -12.17 -2.30
C GLY A 274 -13.10 -11.75 -3.43
N VAL A 275 -12.14 -10.85 -3.18
CA VAL A 275 -11.17 -10.36 -4.16
C VAL A 275 -9.83 -11.11 -4.04
N ASN A 276 -9.27 -11.52 -5.17
CA ASN A 276 -7.97 -12.17 -5.18
C ASN A 276 -6.83 -11.14 -5.01
N THR A 277 -6.13 -11.22 -3.88
CA THR A 277 -4.90 -10.44 -3.59
C THR A 277 -3.74 -11.37 -3.23
N SER A 278 -3.62 -12.48 -3.96
CA SER A 278 -2.67 -13.56 -3.65
C SER A 278 -1.21 -13.07 -3.60
N ILE A 279 -0.83 -12.09 -4.42
CA ILE A 279 0.53 -11.53 -4.42
C ILE A 279 0.79 -10.76 -3.13
N MET A 280 -0.14 -9.90 -2.70
CA MET A 280 -0.03 -9.14 -1.44
C MET A 280 -0.04 -10.06 -0.23
N THR A 281 -0.92 -11.07 -0.25
CA THR A 281 -1.02 -12.08 0.82
C THR A 281 0.25 -12.91 0.92
N SER A 282 0.87 -13.28 -0.22
CA SER A 282 2.14 -14.00 -0.22
C SER A 282 3.28 -13.15 0.35
N ALA A 283 3.28 -11.84 0.10
CA ALA A 283 4.26 -10.93 0.70
C ALA A 283 4.12 -10.86 2.23
N CYS A 284 2.89 -10.82 2.76
CA CYS A 284 2.65 -10.92 4.21
C CYS A 284 3.15 -12.25 4.77
N ASN A 285 2.87 -13.36 4.10
CA ASN A 285 3.31 -14.70 4.51
C ASN A 285 4.83 -14.84 4.46
N ALA A 286 5.49 -14.26 3.46
CA ALA A 286 6.96 -14.23 3.38
C ALA A 286 7.57 -13.50 4.57
N ARG A 287 7.01 -12.35 4.99
CA ARG A 287 7.45 -11.65 6.21
C ARG A 287 7.22 -12.50 7.47
N ASN A 288 6.08 -13.22 7.56
CA ASN A 288 5.83 -14.14 8.67
C ASN A 288 6.88 -15.27 8.71
N ILE A 289 7.24 -15.86 7.56
CA ILE A 289 8.30 -16.87 7.48
C ILE A 289 9.66 -16.26 7.86
N SER A 290 9.95 -15.03 7.43
CA SER A 290 11.21 -14.36 7.75
C SER A 290 11.43 -14.22 9.26
N SER A 291 10.37 -14.03 10.04
CA SER A 291 10.44 -13.90 11.51
C SER A 291 10.88 -15.19 12.23
N PHE A 292 10.80 -16.34 11.57
CA PHE A 292 11.30 -17.61 12.12
C PHE A 292 12.81 -17.80 11.86
N TYR A 293 13.61 -16.75 12.08
CA TYR A 293 15.00 -16.72 11.68
C TYR A 293 15.81 -17.95 12.16
N GLU A 294 15.86 -18.20 13.46
CA GLU A 294 16.60 -19.33 14.05
C GLU A 294 16.12 -20.68 13.50
N LYS A 295 14.81 -20.85 13.36
CA LYS A 295 14.22 -22.07 12.82
C LYS A 295 14.62 -22.29 11.36
N ARG A 296 14.67 -21.23 10.57
CA ARG A 296 15.13 -21.30 9.17
C ARG A 296 16.61 -21.72 9.08
N GLN A 297 17.48 -21.18 9.95
CA GLN A 297 18.88 -21.59 10.00
C GLN A 297 19.00 -23.10 10.29
N GLN A 298 18.35 -23.59 11.35
CA GLN A 298 18.35 -25.02 11.70
C GLN A 298 17.86 -25.92 10.57
N LEU A 299 16.79 -25.53 9.88
CA LEU A 299 16.24 -26.31 8.76
C LEU A 299 17.13 -26.23 7.51
N ALA A 300 17.81 -25.11 7.27
CA ALA A 300 18.77 -24.99 6.18
C ALA A 300 19.94 -25.96 6.33
N GLU A 301 20.43 -26.18 7.57
CA GLU A 301 21.51 -27.11 7.89
C GLU A 301 21.06 -28.58 7.92
N SER A 302 19.76 -28.86 8.02
CA SER A 302 19.22 -30.21 8.17
C SER A 302 19.26 -31.07 6.89
N GLY A 303 19.60 -30.48 5.74
CA GLY A 303 19.54 -31.16 4.44
C GLY A 303 18.11 -31.40 3.92
N LEU A 304 17.09 -30.79 4.53
CA LEU A 304 15.69 -30.86 4.08
C LEU A 304 15.53 -30.38 2.64
N LYS A 305 16.23 -29.28 2.29
CA LYS A 305 16.17 -28.68 0.97
C LYS A 305 17.05 -29.44 0.00
N LYS A 306 16.44 -29.91 -1.10
CA LYS A 306 17.14 -30.50 -2.24
C LYS A 306 16.86 -29.69 -3.48
N VAL A 307 17.89 -29.37 -4.24
CA VAL A 307 17.80 -28.52 -5.42
C VAL A 307 18.28 -29.23 -6.66
N LEU A 308 17.87 -28.79 -7.82
CA LEU A 308 18.34 -29.25 -9.11
C LEU A 308 19.25 -28.18 -9.73
N PRO A 309 20.27 -28.58 -10.53
CA PRO A 309 21.05 -27.63 -11.30
C PRO A 309 20.17 -26.82 -12.25
N VAL A 310 20.44 -25.52 -12.34
CA VAL A 310 19.75 -24.62 -13.26
C VAL A 310 20.79 -23.91 -14.12
N GLU A 311 20.62 -24.04 -15.43
CA GLU A 311 21.42 -23.27 -16.38
C GLU A 311 20.83 -21.89 -16.58
N ILE A 312 21.69 -20.86 -16.60
CA ILE A 312 21.35 -19.51 -16.97
C ILE A 312 21.86 -19.22 -18.38
N ASP A 313 21.04 -18.54 -19.17
CA ASP A 313 21.37 -18.05 -20.50
C ASP A 313 21.69 -16.55 -20.48
N ALA A 314 22.10 -16.00 -21.61
CA ALA A 314 22.43 -14.58 -21.74
C ALA A 314 21.24 -13.66 -21.46
N ASP A 315 20.02 -14.15 -21.61
CA ASP A 315 18.78 -13.37 -21.43
C ASP A 315 18.28 -13.38 -19.97
N PHE A 316 18.98 -14.05 -19.07
CA PHE A 316 18.51 -14.25 -17.69
C PHE A 316 18.14 -12.95 -16.97
N VAL A 317 19.00 -11.93 -17.03
CA VAL A 317 18.76 -10.64 -16.38
C VAL A 317 17.55 -9.93 -16.99
N GLU A 318 17.42 -10.00 -18.31
CA GLU A 318 16.26 -9.42 -19.02
C GLU A 318 14.98 -10.22 -18.73
N ASP A 319 15.04 -11.54 -18.61
CA ASP A 319 13.91 -12.35 -18.18
C ASP A 319 13.47 -12.01 -16.76
N VAL A 320 14.39 -11.74 -15.82
CA VAL A 320 14.06 -11.26 -14.46
C VAL A 320 13.42 -9.88 -14.53
N ARG A 321 13.95 -8.93 -15.31
CA ARG A 321 13.40 -7.59 -15.50
C ARG A 321 11.97 -7.62 -16.01
N ARG A 322 11.71 -8.38 -17.08
CA ARG A 322 10.37 -8.53 -17.67
C ARG A 322 9.40 -9.22 -16.73
N SER A 323 9.89 -10.20 -15.98
CA SER A 323 9.09 -10.89 -14.97
C SER A 323 8.68 -9.94 -13.84
N LEU A 324 9.61 -9.14 -13.35
CA LEU A 324 9.35 -8.14 -12.31
C LEU A 324 8.29 -7.14 -12.78
N TYR A 325 8.44 -6.58 -13.98
CA TYR A 325 7.47 -5.65 -14.53
C TYR A 325 6.06 -6.26 -14.65
N THR A 326 5.97 -7.48 -15.17
CA THR A 326 4.69 -8.20 -15.33
C THR A 326 4.03 -8.50 -13.98
N ALA A 327 4.82 -8.94 -13.01
CA ALA A 327 4.32 -9.24 -11.68
C ALA A 327 3.89 -7.97 -10.92
N LYS A 328 4.58 -6.84 -11.11
CA LYS A 328 4.15 -5.52 -10.60
C LYS A 328 2.79 -5.12 -11.21
N ILE A 329 2.60 -5.26 -12.52
CA ILE A 329 1.30 -5.03 -13.17
C ILE A 329 0.19 -5.87 -12.49
N ALA A 330 0.43 -7.16 -12.28
CA ALA A 330 -0.53 -8.04 -11.62
C ALA A 330 -0.82 -7.64 -10.17
N ALA A 331 0.19 -7.19 -9.41
CA ALA A 331 0.00 -6.71 -8.04
C ALA A 331 -0.86 -5.44 -7.99
N TYR A 332 -0.62 -4.48 -8.88
CA TYR A 332 -1.47 -3.29 -8.98
C TYR A 332 -2.89 -3.62 -9.48
N ALA A 333 -3.03 -4.57 -10.41
CA ALA A 333 -4.34 -5.05 -10.86
C ALA A 333 -5.15 -5.62 -9.68
N GLN A 334 -4.53 -6.40 -8.80
CA GLN A 334 -5.18 -6.91 -7.59
C GLN A 334 -5.60 -5.78 -6.64
N GLY A 335 -4.75 -4.78 -6.43
CA GLY A 335 -5.06 -3.63 -5.58
C GLY A 335 -6.20 -2.77 -6.12
N LEU A 336 -6.20 -2.50 -7.43
CA LEU A 336 -7.26 -1.73 -8.10
C LEU A 336 -8.59 -2.50 -8.11
N ALA A 337 -8.57 -3.82 -8.31
CA ALA A 337 -9.77 -4.66 -8.18
C ALA A 337 -10.34 -4.61 -6.74
N LEU A 338 -9.48 -4.55 -5.73
CA LEU A 338 -9.92 -4.40 -4.35
C LEU A 338 -10.52 -3.01 -4.08
N TYR A 339 -9.98 -1.93 -4.66
CA TYR A 339 -10.62 -0.60 -4.60
C TYR A 339 -12.00 -0.60 -5.26
N LYS A 340 -12.14 -1.23 -6.44
CA LYS A 340 -13.44 -1.34 -7.14
C LYS A 340 -14.46 -2.06 -6.27
N SER A 341 -14.11 -3.22 -5.72
CA SER A 341 -14.98 -3.98 -4.82
C SER A 341 -15.36 -3.17 -3.58
N ALA A 342 -14.43 -2.43 -2.98
CA ALA A 342 -14.71 -1.58 -1.83
C ALA A 342 -15.62 -0.40 -2.18
N SER A 343 -15.45 0.18 -3.39
CA SER A 343 -16.32 1.24 -3.90
C SER A 343 -17.79 0.80 -3.94
N GLU A 344 -18.03 -0.43 -4.39
CA GLU A 344 -19.37 -1.03 -4.44
C GLU A 344 -19.86 -1.44 -3.03
N THR A 345 -19.00 -2.10 -2.24
CA THR A 345 -19.35 -2.62 -0.91
C THR A 345 -19.74 -1.51 0.08
N TYR A 346 -19.06 -0.37 0.01
CA TYR A 346 -19.22 0.74 0.96
C TYR A 346 -19.88 1.97 0.35
N ASP A 347 -20.31 1.94 -0.90
CA ASP A 347 -20.92 3.05 -1.65
C ASP A 347 -20.06 4.32 -1.68
N TRP A 348 -18.75 4.16 -1.87
CA TRP A 348 -17.80 5.28 -1.82
C TRP A 348 -17.61 6.00 -3.15
N ASN A 349 -18.08 5.44 -4.27
CA ASN A 349 -17.92 6.00 -5.61
C ASN A 349 -16.45 6.36 -5.92
N LEU A 350 -15.52 5.44 -5.65
CA LEU A 350 -14.08 5.65 -5.84
C LEU A 350 -13.74 5.87 -7.32
N ASN A 351 -13.00 6.93 -7.62
CA ASN A 351 -12.41 7.15 -8.93
C ASN A 351 -11.00 6.54 -8.98
N LEU A 352 -10.86 5.38 -9.63
CA LEU A 352 -9.58 4.65 -9.67
C LEU A 352 -8.49 5.39 -10.45
N GLY A 353 -8.86 6.18 -11.48
CA GLY A 353 -7.93 7.04 -12.21
C GLY A 353 -7.36 8.14 -11.33
N ASP A 354 -8.20 8.79 -10.52
CA ASP A 354 -7.76 9.81 -9.58
C ASP A 354 -6.90 9.21 -8.46
N ILE A 355 -7.27 8.03 -7.93
CA ILE A 355 -6.46 7.30 -6.96
C ILE A 355 -5.08 6.95 -7.53
N ALA A 356 -5.00 6.44 -8.76
CA ALA A 356 -3.72 6.17 -9.39
C ALA A 356 -2.90 7.45 -9.59
N SER A 357 -3.56 8.56 -9.90
CA SER A 357 -2.91 9.85 -10.17
C SER A 357 -2.16 10.40 -8.95
N ILE A 358 -2.68 10.21 -7.75
CA ILE A 358 -2.03 10.70 -6.52
C ILE A 358 -0.82 9.86 -6.10
N PHE A 359 -0.65 8.66 -6.66
CA PHE A 359 0.52 7.82 -6.38
C PHE A 359 1.72 8.13 -7.27
N ARG A 360 1.58 9.06 -8.24
CA ARG A 360 2.62 9.39 -9.22
C ARG A 360 3.84 10.12 -8.63
N ALA A 361 3.68 10.78 -7.48
CA ALA A 361 4.79 11.39 -6.74
C ALA A 361 4.50 11.37 -5.23
N GLY A 362 5.56 11.54 -4.43
CA GLY A 362 5.47 11.68 -2.97
C GLY A 362 4.94 10.45 -2.24
N CYS A 363 5.03 9.26 -2.81
CA CYS A 363 4.65 8.03 -2.13
C CYS A 363 5.64 6.89 -2.37
N ILE A 364 5.61 5.88 -1.51
CA ILE A 364 6.53 4.74 -1.57
C ILE A 364 6.35 3.88 -2.82
N ILE A 365 5.13 3.81 -3.36
CA ILE A 365 4.83 3.03 -4.57
C ILE A 365 4.90 3.87 -5.86
N GLN A 366 5.45 5.08 -5.79
CA GLN A 366 5.67 5.92 -6.95
C GLN A 366 6.40 5.15 -8.05
N ALA A 367 5.82 5.13 -9.27
CA ALA A 367 6.36 4.42 -10.41
C ALA A 367 5.92 5.08 -11.73
N ARG A 368 6.78 4.98 -12.76
CA ARG A 368 6.49 5.56 -14.10
C ARG A 368 5.19 5.07 -14.70
N PHE A 369 4.89 3.77 -14.58
CA PHE A 369 3.69 3.17 -15.18
C PHE A 369 2.37 3.59 -14.51
N LEU A 370 2.41 4.31 -13.38
CA LEU A 370 1.20 4.93 -12.80
C LEU A 370 0.55 5.96 -13.73
N ASN A 371 1.33 6.61 -14.61
CA ASN A 371 0.77 7.45 -15.67
C ASN A 371 -0.12 6.62 -16.62
N ASN A 372 0.32 5.41 -16.97
CA ASN A 372 -0.45 4.50 -17.82
C ASN A 372 -1.71 3.99 -17.11
N ILE A 373 -1.62 3.67 -15.80
CA ILE A 373 -2.78 3.28 -15.00
C ILE A 373 -3.80 4.42 -14.91
N THR A 374 -3.33 5.65 -14.61
CA THR A 374 -4.17 6.84 -14.57
C THR A 374 -4.93 7.02 -15.89
N ASN A 375 -4.23 6.94 -17.01
CA ASN A 375 -4.81 7.08 -18.35
C ASN A 375 -5.81 5.97 -18.66
N ALA A 376 -5.50 4.71 -18.29
CA ALA A 376 -6.39 3.57 -18.52
C ALA A 376 -7.74 3.79 -17.85
N TYR A 377 -7.77 4.13 -16.57
CA TYR A 377 -9.02 4.37 -15.84
C TYR A 377 -9.71 5.70 -16.15
N GLN A 378 -8.98 6.69 -16.69
CA GLN A 378 -9.62 7.90 -17.23
C GLN A 378 -10.34 7.64 -18.56
N GLN A 379 -9.79 6.78 -19.41
CA GLN A 379 -10.37 6.38 -20.68
C GLN A 379 -11.48 5.33 -20.51
N GLU A 380 -11.28 4.40 -19.59
CA GLU A 380 -12.17 3.28 -19.30
C GLU A 380 -12.52 3.24 -17.79
N PRO A 381 -13.39 4.15 -17.29
CA PRO A 381 -13.69 4.25 -15.86
C PRO A 381 -14.29 2.98 -15.23
N ASN A 382 -14.94 2.16 -16.07
CA ASN A 382 -15.60 0.91 -15.66
C ASN A 382 -14.73 -0.34 -15.87
N LEU A 383 -13.46 -0.19 -16.20
CA LEU A 383 -12.53 -1.30 -16.39
C LEU A 383 -12.58 -2.26 -15.18
N ASP A 384 -12.87 -3.53 -15.42
CA ASP A 384 -13.02 -4.52 -14.34
C ASP A 384 -11.67 -4.94 -13.77
N ASN A 385 -10.68 -5.09 -14.64
CA ASN A 385 -9.34 -5.46 -14.25
C ASN A 385 -8.31 -4.73 -15.10
N LEU A 386 -7.24 -4.23 -14.48
CA LEU A 386 -6.19 -3.50 -15.19
C LEU A 386 -5.59 -4.29 -16.37
N ILE A 387 -5.51 -5.64 -16.25
CA ILE A 387 -4.96 -6.51 -17.29
C ILE A 387 -5.83 -6.54 -18.56
N GLU A 388 -7.08 -6.12 -18.49
CA GLU A 388 -7.98 -6.03 -19.66
C GLU A 388 -7.69 -4.80 -20.53
N ASN A 389 -7.10 -3.75 -19.98
CA ASN A 389 -6.68 -2.59 -20.75
C ASN A 389 -5.62 -2.98 -21.80
N GLU A 390 -5.76 -2.51 -23.03
CA GLU A 390 -4.92 -2.90 -24.18
C GLU A 390 -3.42 -2.79 -23.92
N PHE A 391 -2.97 -1.66 -23.33
CA PHE A 391 -1.55 -1.45 -23.01
C PHE A 391 -1.02 -2.52 -22.05
N PHE A 392 -1.74 -2.79 -20.97
CA PHE A 392 -1.32 -3.75 -19.95
C PHE A 392 -1.47 -5.19 -20.42
N ALA A 393 -2.54 -5.50 -21.17
CA ALA A 393 -2.74 -6.81 -21.81
C ALA A 393 -1.57 -7.16 -22.73
N GLU A 394 -1.12 -6.21 -23.56
CA GLU A 394 0.03 -6.41 -24.46
C GLU A 394 1.32 -6.67 -23.67
N LYS A 395 1.60 -5.87 -22.63
CA LYS A 395 2.77 -6.08 -21.76
C LYS A 395 2.76 -7.46 -21.10
N VAL A 396 1.64 -7.88 -20.53
CA VAL A 396 1.50 -9.21 -19.92
C VAL A 396 1.70 -10.30 -20.99
N LYS A 397 1.06 -10.19 -22.15
CA LYS A 397 1.17 -11.14 -23.25
C LYS A 397 2.62 -11.34 -23.71
N ASN A 398 3.35 -10.23 -23.85
CA ASN A 398 4.72 -10.26 -24.36
C ASN A 398 5.75 -10.75 -23.33
N ASN A 399 5.47 -10.60 -22.03
CA ASN A 399 6.43 -10.87 -20.95
C ASN A 399 6.12 -12.13 -20.13
N GLN A 400 4.91 -12.70 -20.19
CA GLN A 400 4.51 -13.82 -19.36
C GLN A 400 5.40 -15.08 -19.51
N GLN A 401 6.01 -15.28 -20.68
CA GLN A 401 6.92 -16.41 -20.89
C GLN A 401 8.21 -16.26 -20.07
N CYS A 402 8.71 -15.02 -19.92
CA CYS A 402 9.85 -14.74 -19.05
C CYS A 402 9.50 -15.07 -17.60
N LEU A 403 8.32 -14.64 -17.13
CA LEU A 403 7.84 -14.91 -15.77
C LEU A 403 7.72 -16.44 -15.50
N ARG A 404 7.21 -17.23 -16.47
CA ARG A 404 7.16 -18.71 -16.36
C ARG A 404 8.56 -19.31 -16.24
N LYS A 405 9.50 -18.90 -17.12
CA LYS A 405 10.88 -19.37 -17.12
C LYS A 405 11.55 -19.08 -15.77
N ILE A 406 11.42 -17.86 -15.27
CA ILE A 406 12.07 -17.45 -14.03
C ILE A 406 11.48 -18.16 -12.81
N VAL A 407 10.16 -18.32 -12.73
CA VAL A 407 9.52 -19.09 -11.64
C VAL A 407 9.95 -20.56 -11.70
N ALA A 408 10.00 -21.17 -12.87
CA ALA A 408 10.46 -22.55 -13.02
C ALA A 408 11.93 -22.70 -12.57
N LYS A 409 12.82 -21.80 -13.01
CA LYS A 409 14.23 -21.78 -12.60
C LYS A 409 14.37 -21.63 -11.08
N ALA A 410 13.62 -20.71 -10.47
CA ALA A 410 13.61 -20.47 -9.02
C ALA A 410 13.20 -21.74 -8.23
N ILE A 411 12.13 -22.41 -8.66
CA ILE A 411 11.63 -23.63 -8.01
C ILE A 411 12.67 -24.74 -8.08
N LEU A 412 13.28 -24.97 -9.25
CA LEU A 412 14.33 -25.99 -9.43
C LEU A 412 15.56 -25.67 -8.59
N ALA A 413 15.98 -24.42 -8.54
CA ALA A 413 17.10 -23.94 -7.71
C ALA A 413 16.76 -23.87 -6.21
N GLY A 414 15.51 -24.08 -5.83
CA GLY A 414 15.06 -23.96 -4.44
C GLY A 414 15.07 -22.52 -3.91
N VAL A 415 14.97 -21.52 -4.77
CA VAL A 415 14.85 -20.11 -4.38
C VAL A 415 13.38 -19.79 -4.13
N PRO A 416 12.99 -19.27 -2.95
CA PRO A 416 11.60 -18.96 -2.66
C PRO A 416 11.15 -17.72 -3.43
N VAL A 417 10.13 -17.87 -4.27
CA VAL A 417 9.55 -16.79 -5.08
C VAL A 417 8.01 -16.78 -4.99
N PRO A 418 7.43 -16.69 -3.78
CA PRO A 418 5.99 -16.80 -3.62
C PRO A 418 5.21 -15.69 -4.34
N ALA A 419 5.73 -14.47 -4.43
CA ALA A 419 5.04 -13.37 -5.09
C ALA A 419 5.06 -13.54 -6.63
N PHE A 420 6.20 -13.90 -7.24
CA PHE A 420 6.26 -14.22 -8.68
C PHE A 420 5.39 -15.42 -9.04
N ALA A 421 5.41 -16.49 -8.21
CA ALA A 421 4.58 -17.66 -8.43
C ALA A 421 3.08 -17.34 -8.37
N ASN A 422 2.67 -16.50 -7.42
CA ASN A 422 1.29 -16.03 -7.34
C ASN A 422 0.91 -15.08 -8.48
N ALA A 423 1.86 -14.28 -8.98
CA ALA A 423 1.60 -13.39 -10.13
C ALA A 423 1.26 -14.19 -11.40
N ILE A 424 2.06 -15.21 -11.74
CA ILE A 424 1.76 -16.03 -12.91
C ILE A 424 0.50 -16.87 -12.70
N SER A 425 0.26 -17.41 -11.50
CA SER A 425 -0.95 -18.16 -11.18
C SER A 425 -2.21 -17.29 -11.27
N TYR A 426 -2.15 -16.02 -10.89
CA TYR A 426 -3.24 -15.06 -11.02
C TYR A 426 -3.57 -14.80 -12.49
N ILE A 427 -2.55 -14.53 -13.32
CA ILE A 427 -2.71 -14.32 -14.77
C ILE A 427 -3.33 -15.56 -15.43
N ASP A 428 -2.81 -16.76 -15.11
CA ASP A 428 -3.33 -18.03 -15.63
C ASP A 428 -4.77 -18.27 -15.19
N GLY A 429 -5.08 -18.05 -13.92
CA GLY A 429 -6.43 -18.22 -13.40
C GLY A 429 -7.46 -17.35 -14.10
N LEU A 430 -7.13 -16.07 -14.37
CA LEU A 430 -8.00 -15.14 -15.09
C LEU A 430 -8.17 -15.51 -16.58
N SER A 431 -7.16 -16.14 -17.19
CA SER A 431 -7.15 -16.45 -18.63
C SER A 431 -7.48 -17.92 -18.96
N THR A 432 -7.87 -18.72 -17.96
CA THR A 432 -8.20 -20.14 -18.12
C THR A 432 -9.70 -20.38 -18.03
N LYS A 433 -10.27 -21.07 -19.03
CA LYS A 433 -11.71 -21.38 -19.07
C LYS A 433 -12.17 -22.34 -17.97
N VAL A 434 -11.33 -23.28 -17.54
CA VAL A 434 -11.67 -24.30 -16.54
C VAL A 434 -10.56 -24.36 -15.50
N VAL A 435 -10.81 -23.85 -14.30
CA VAL A 435 -9.86 -23.75 -13.19
C VAL A 435 -10.04 -24.85 -12.12
N GLY A 436 -10.83 -25.89 -12.43
CA GLY A 436 -11.09 -26.99 -11.49
C GLY A 436 -12.21 -26.72 -10.47
N ALA A 437 -12.84 -25.54 -10.51
CA ALA A 437 -13.93 -25.18 -9.61
C ALA A 437 -15.17 -26.08 -9.76
N ASN A 438 -15.38 -26.66 -10.94
CA ASN A 438 -16.42 -27.66 -11.20
C ASN A 438 -16.26 -28.92 -10.35
N LEU A 439 -15.02 -29.40 -10.15
CA LEU A 439 -14.75 -30.55 -9.27
C LEU A 439 -15.03 -30.16 -7.79
N ILE A 440 -14.58 -29.00 -7.36
CA ILE A 440 -14.83 -28.51 -5.99
C ILE A 440 -16.34 -28.43 -5.74
N GLN A 441 -17.10 -27.89 -6.68
CA GLN A 441 -18.55 -27.79 -6.55
C GLN A 441 -19.23 -29.15 -6.56
N ALA A 442 -18.76 -30.10 -7.36
CA ALA A 442 -19.24 -31.49 -7.36
C ALA A 442 -18.96 -32.20 -6.02
N GLN A 443 -17.76 -31.99 -5.43
CA GLN A 443 -17.43 -32.50 -4.11
C GLN A 443 -18.36 -31.92 -3.04
N ARG A 444 -18.65 -30.62 -3.06
CA ARG A 444 -19.58 -29.96 -2.15
C ARG A 444 -20.99 -30.52 -2.29
N ASP A 445 -21.44 -30.79 -3.50
CA ASP A 445 -22.74 -31.43 -3.74
C ASP A 445 -22.76 -32.88 -3.24
N TYR A 446 -21.67 -33.60 -3.45
CA TYR A 446 -21.52 -35.00 -3.02
C TYR A 446 -21.69 -35.19 -1.50
N PHE A 447 -20.96 -34.36 -0.70
CA PHE A 447 -20.97 -34.55 0.76
C PHE A 447 -22.03 -33.73 1.50
N GLY A 448 -22.59 -32.69 0.89
CA GLY A 448 -23.46 -31.75 1.60
C GLY A 448 -24.68 -31.27 0.82
N ALA A 449 -24.96 -31.85 -0.35
CA ALA A 449 -26.06 -31.41 -1.22
C ALA A 449 -26.07 -29.88 -1.48
N HIS A 450 -24.88 -29.29 -1.64
CA HIS A 450 -24.71 -27.83 -1.82
C HIS A 450 -25.14 -27.33 -3.20
N THR A 451 -25.65 -28.23 -4.04
CA THR A 451 -26.16 -27.95 -5.38
C THR A 451 -25.10 -27.40 -6.35
N TYR A 452 -25.43 -27.35 -7.62
CA TYR A 452 -24.57 -26.79 -8.67
C TYR A 452 -25.41 -26.23 -9.82
N LYS A 453 -24.82 -25.31 -10.59
CA LYS A 453 -25.34 -24.85 -11.87
C LYS A 453 -24.72 -25.67 -13.00
N ARG A 454 -25.43 -25.84 -14.09
CA ARG A 454 -24.97 -26.55 -15.30
C ARG A 454 -24.61 -25.53 -16.39
N ILE A 455 -23.74 -25.94 -17.32
CA ILE A 455 -23.35 -25.13 -18.49
C ILE A 455 -24.35 -25.32 -19.68
N ASP A 456 -25.14 -26.36 -19.63
CA ASP A 456 -26.00 -26.78 -20.74
C ASP A 456 -27.50 -26.47 -20.51
N ARG A 457 -27.88 -26.01 -19.32
CA ARG A 457 -29.25 -25.61 -18.97
C ARG A 457 -29.30 -24.75 -17.71
N GLU A 458 -30.31 -23.92 -17.62
CA GLU A 458 -30.57 -23.07 -16.46
C GLU A 458 -31.14 -23.86 -15.27
N GLY A 459 -30.95 -23.31 -14.08
CA GLY A 459 -31.47 -23.88 -12.84
C GLY A 459 -30.36 -24.28 -11.85
N THR A 460 -30.81 -24.81 -10.72
CA THR A 460 -29.97 -25.31 -9.63
C THR A 460 -30.20 -26.80 -9.50
N PHE A 461 -29.18 -27.59 -9.46
CA PHE A 461 -29.25 -29.04 -9.52
C PHE A 461 -28.55 -29.66 -8.32
N HIS A 462 -29.00 -30.84 -7.92
CA HIS A 462 -28.37 -31.76 -7.00
C HIS A 462 -28.35 -33.15 -7.64
N HIS A 463 -27.25 -33.89 -7.46
CA HIS A 463 -27.16 -35.28 -7.92
C HIS A 463 -27.10 -36.23 -6.74
N GLN A 464 -27.90 -37.31 -6.78
CA GLN A 464 -27.83 -38.36 -5.79
C GLN A 464 -26.60 -39.25 -6.04
N TRP A 465 -25.46 -38.87 -5.48
CA TRP A 465 -24.16 -39.48 -5.71
C TRP A 465 -24.06 -40.91 -5.11
N GLN A 466 -24.75 -41.14 -3.99
CA GLN A 466 -24.77 -42.42 -3.30
C GLN A 466 -26.17 -43.00 -3.39
N LYS A 467 -26.29 -44.20 -4.03
CA LYS A 467 -27.57 -44.89 -4.22
C LYS A 467 -28.09 -45.60 -2.95
N HIS A 468 -27.43 -45.44 -1.81
CA HIS A 468 -27.76 -46.17 -0.60
C HIS A 468 -28.62 -45.42 0.43
N PHE A 469 -29.01 -44.19 0.11
CA PHE A 469 -29.97 -43.43 0.94
C PHE A 469 -31.22 -43.17 0.11
N ASP A 470 -32.09 -44.19 0.09
CA ASP A 470 -33.51 -43.95 -0.21
C ASP A 470 -34.12 -43.15 0.94
N ARG A 471 -34.32 -41.85 0.71
CA ARG A 471 -35.06 -40.97 1.60
C ARG A 471 -36.51 -40.93 1.19
#